data_64bba9ea48e05d7943a37730327a9066
#
_entry.id   64bba9ea48e05d7943a37730327a9066
#
_cell.length_a   1.000
_cell.length_b   1.000
_cell.length_c   1.000
_cell.angle_alpha   90.00
_cell.angle_beta   90.00
_cell.angle_gamma   90.00
#
_symmetry.space_group_name_H-M   'P 1'
#
loop_
_entity.id
_entity.type
_entity.pdbx_description
1 polymer ?
#
loop_
_entity_poly.entity_id
_entity_poly.type
_entity_poly.pdbx_seq_one_letter_code
_entity_poly.pdbx_strand_id
1 'polypeptide(L)'
;MKAVRLHAFGGPEVLRYEDVPLPRLGPGEVLVRVLAAGVNPPDWYLRDGYTAVPGFNPPVTLPVIVGSDVSGIVAAVADDVRGFTVGDAVFGMIRFPSFGDSAAYAEYVAAPASDLARKPGGLDFVQAAGAPMAGLTAWQYLIALGHDAPNPFQTVPHRPVPLEGRSILINGAAGGVGHLAVQLAKWRGARVTAVASGRHQAFLREIGADDIIDYTATAPETMARDLDLVLDTVGGPSTGRFLRTLKRGGALFPVFLGFQDAQEARERGITVSMAQVRSNGAQLAELGRLLDVGAVCVAIDSTFPLAEAARAHERAASGHLRGKIVLTVG
;
A
#
# COMPACT_ATOMS: atom_id res chain seq x y z
N MET A 1 13.52 21.71 -10.52
CA MET A 1 12.18 21.13 -10.40
C MET A 1 11.62 21.38 -9.01
N LYS A 2 10.30 21.37 -8.88
CA LYS A 2 9.66 21.43 -7.55
C LYS A 2 9.60 20.05 -6.91
N ALA A 3 9.76 20.01 -5.57
CA ALA A 3 9.63 18.81 -4.76
C ALA A 3 9.20 19.14 -3.33
N VAL A 4 8.66 18.16 -2.61
CA VAL A 4 8.37 18.26 -1.18
C VAL A 4 9.48 17.59 -0.40
N ARG A 5 10.23 18.38 0.39
CA ARG A 5 11.38 17.93 1.18
C ARG A 5 11.13 17.96 2.67
N LEU A 6 11.83 17.06 3.33
CA LEU A 6 11.91 16.94 4.78
C LEU A 6 13.29 17.38 5.24
N HIS A 7 13.39 18.47 6.02
CA HIS A 7 14.64 18.97 6.59
C HIS A 7 14.82 18.60 8.06
N ALA A 8 13.73 18.25 8.73
CA ALA A 8 13.70 17.75 10.11
C ALA A 8 12.52 16.80 10.26
N PHE A 9 12.60 15.87 11.19
CA PHE A 9 11.45 15.03 11.55
C PHE A 9 10.41 15.82 12.35
N GLY A 10 9.13 15.47 12.18
CA GLY A 10 8.04 16.16 12.87
C GLY A 10 6.66 15.90 12.29
N GLY A 11 5.73 16.79 12.60
CA GLY A 11 4.37 16.79 12.06
C GLY A 11 4.30 17.19 10.58
N PRO A 12 3.09 17.28 9.99
CA PRO A 12 2.92 17.66 8.58
C PRO A 12 3.57 18.99 8.19
N GLU A 13 3.71 19.92 9.13
CA GLU A 13 4.28 21.25 8.96
C GLU A 13 5.77 21.27 8.56
N VAL A 14 6.49 20.17 8.75
CA VAL A 14 7.91 20.07 8.37
C VAL A 14 8.11 19.78 6.87
N LEU A 15 7.06 19.44 6.15
CA LEU A 15 7.08 19.22 4.71
C LEU A 15 7.19 20.56 3.96
N ARG A 16 8.27 20.73 3.18
CA ARG A 16 8.55 21.98 2.46
C ARG A 16 8.51 21.76 0.96
N TYR A 17 7.66 22.54 0.28
CA TYR A 17 7.62 22.61 -1.18
C TYR A 17 8.64 23.63 -1.68
N GLU A 18 9.67 23.16 -2.37
CA GLU A 18 10.82 23.99 -2.74
C GLU A 18 11.45 23.58 -4.07
N ASP A 19 12.36 24.41 -4.58
CA ASP A 19 13.15 24.09 -5.77
C ASP A 19 14.32 23.18 -5.44
N VAL A 20 14.50 22.13 -6.22
CA VAL A 20 15.60 21.16 -6.12
C VAL A 20 16.19 20.89 -7.51
N PRO A 21 17.44 20.43 -7.62
CA PRO A 21 17.99 19.95 -8.88
C PRO A 21 17.17 18.79 -9.47
N LEU A 22 17.19 18.66 -10.79
CA LEU A 22 16.67 17.43 -11.44
C LEU A 22 17.48 16.21 -10.98
N PRO A 23 16.83 15.05 -10.78
CA PRO A 23 17.54 13.83 -10.46
C PRO A 23 18.41 13.39 -11.64
N ARG A 24 19.57 12.81 -11.34
CA ARG A 24 20.43 12.21 -12.35
C ARG A 24 19.93 10.81 -12.67
N LEU A 25 19.89 10.48 -13.93
CA LEU A 25 19.54 9.16 -14.41
C LEU A 25 20.74 8.22 -14.24
N GLY A 26 20.55 7.16 -13.48
CA GLY A 26 21.53 6.08 -13.30
C GLY A 26 21.29 4.90 -14.23
N PRO A 27 22.22 3.92 -14.26
CA PRO A 27 22.01 2.66 -14.98
C PRO A 27 20.77 1.92 -14.50
N GLY A 28 20.02 1.30 -15.42
CA GLY A 28 18.80 0.57 -15.13
C GLY A 28 17.59 1.45 -14.81
N GLU A 29 17.68 2.77 -14.94
CA GLU A 29 16.65 3.71 -14.54
C GLU A 29 15.95 4.40 -15.71
N VAL A 30 14.77 4.88 -15.43
CA VAL A 30 14.03 5.80 -16.27
C VAL A 30 13.73 7.08 -15.49
N LEU A 31 13.81 8.23 -16.17
CA LEU A 31 13.35 9.51 -15.62
C LEU A 31 11.86 9.63 -15.90
N VAL A 32 11.07 9.71 -14.85
CA VAL A 32 9.62 9.89 -14.95
C VAL A 32 9.27 11.33 -14.63
N ARG A 33 8.58 12.02 -15.56
CA ARG A 33 7.85 13.24 -15.25
C ARG A 33 6.58 12.84 -14.53
N VAL A 34 6.52 13.11 -13.23
CA VAL A 34 5.43 12.72 -12.34
C VAL A 34 4.20 13.58 -12.62
N LEU A 35 3.05 12.97 -12.76
CA LEU A 35 1.74 13.63 -12.87
C LEU A 35 0.88 13.44 -11.63
N ALA A 36 1.11 12.34 -10.90
CA ALA A 36 0.50 12.11 -9.60
C ALA A 36 1.38 11.21 -8.73
N ALA A 37 1.29 11.39 -7.40
CA ALA A 37 1.99 10.60 -6.39
C ALA A 37 1.02 10.13 -5.30
N GLY A 38 1.04 8.84 -4.97
CA GLY A 38 0.19 8.27 -3.93
C GLY A 38 0.73 8.54 -2.53
N VAL A 39 -0.16 8.81 -1.57
CA VAL A 39 0.17 9.01 -0.15
C VAL A 39 -0.01 7.70 0.61
N ASN A 40 0.99 7.31 1.40
CA ASN A 40 1.06 6.02 2.07
C ASN A 40 1.59 6.13 3.52
N PRO A 41 1.29 5.15 4.39
CA PRO A 41 1.81 5.13 5.76
C PRO A 41 3.33 5.30 5.88
N PRO A 42 4.19 4.67 5.07
CA PRO A 42 5.63 4.88 5.14
C PRO A 42 6.08 6.34 4.95
N ASP A 43 5.30 7.15 4.24
CA ASP A 43 5.63 8.55 4.00
C ASP A 43 5.59 9.38 5.29
N TRP A 44 4.58 9.15 6.15
CA TRP A 44 4.52 9.81 7.45
C TRP A 44 5.35 9.12 8.52
N TYR A 45 5.65 7.81 8.40
CA TYR A 45 6.64 7.17 9.29
C TYR A 45 8.03 7.75 9.06
N LEU A 46 8.43 7.95 7.79
CA LEU A 46 9.67 8.65 7.46
C LEU A 46 9.65 10.09 7.96
N ARG A 47 8.55 10.81 7.73
CA ARG A 47 8.39 12.20 8.16
C ARG A 47 8.54 12.38 9.68
N ASP A 48 7.98 11.48 10.48
CA ASP A 48 8.04 11.55 11.94
C ASP A 48 9.27 10.86 12.56
N GLY A 49 10.19 10.35 11.73
CA GLY A 49 11.39 9.67 12.19
C GLY A 49 11.13 8.27 12.74
N TYR A 50 10.11 7.58 12.24
CA TYR A 50 9.70 6.22 12.62
C TYR A 50 9.30 6.05 14.08
N THR A 51 8.84 7.12 14.75
CA THR A 51 8.43 7.08 16.16
C THR A 51 7.33 6.06 16.45
N ALA A 52 6.49 5.77 15.46
CA ALA A 52 5.44 4.74 15.55
C ALA A 52 5.97 3.29 15.49
N VAL A 53 7.28 3.08 15.24
CA VAL A 53 7.89 1.76 15.11
C VAL A 53 9.00 1.59 16.15
N PRO A 54 8.68 1.18 17.40
CA PRO A 54 9.64 1.08 18.47
C PRO A 54 10.84 0.18 18.12
N GLY A 55 12.05 0.66 18.39
CA GLY A 55 13.29 -0.08 18.12
C GLY A 55 13.74 -0.07 16.65
N PHE A 56 13.00 0.60 15.76
CA PHE A 56 13.37 0.77 14.37
C PHE A 56 13.91 2.18 14.15
N ASN A 57 15.18 2.28 13.83
CA ASN A 57 15.86 3.57 13.60
C ASN A 57 16.76 3.46 12.36
N PRO A 58 16.17 3.46 11.15
CA PRO A 58 16.95 3.37 9.92
C PRO A 58 17.80 4.63 9.71
N PRO A 59 18.95 4.52 9.03
CA PRO A 59 19.76 5.67 8.70
C PRO A 59 19.04 6.53 7.65
N VAL A 60 18.55 7.71 8.05
CA VAL A 60 17.94 8.68 7.14
C VAL A 60 18.83 9.91 7.07
N THR A 61 19.27 10.28 5.88
CA THR A 61 20.06 11.51 5.65
C THR A 61 19.13 12.63 5.18
N LEU A 62 18.97 13.63 6.03
CA LEU A 62 18.21 14.84 5.70
C LEU A 62 19.09 15.86 4.98
N PRO A 63 18.53 16.64 4.06
CA PRO A 63 17.13 16.69 3.65
C PRO A 63 16.78 15.62 2.59
N VAL A 64 15.55 15.07 2.67
CA VAL A 64 15.08 13.97 1.81
C VAL A 64 13.74 14.33 1.16
N ILE A 65 13.50 13.85 -0.06
CA ILE A 65 12.19 13.92 -0.72
C ILE A 65 11.41 12.66 -0.33
N VAL A 66 10.19 12.81 0.17
CA VAL A 66 9.32 11.71 0.60
C VAL A 66 8.51 11.09 -0.56
N GLY A 67 7.77 10.03 -0.28
CA GLY A 67 6.86 9.38 -1.22
C GLY A 67 7.48 8.22 -1.98
N SER A 68 6.66 7.21 -2.32
CA SER A 68 7.10 6.00 -3.04
C SER A 68 6.25 5.68 -4.27
N ASP A 69 4.97 6.05 -4.29
CA ASP A 69 4.06 5.76 -5.39
C ASP A 69 4.02 6.88 -6.41
N VAL A 70 4.17 6.55 -7.68
CA VAL A 70 4.09 7.51 -8.78
C VAL A 70 3.24 7.02 -9.93
N SER A 71 2.69 7.95 -10.68
CA SER A 71 2.30 7.76 -12.07
C SER A 71 2.71 8.98 -12.90
N GLY A 72 3.08 8.76 -14.16
CA GLY A 72 3.59 9.84 -15.00
C GLY A 72 4.02 9.35 -16.37
N ILE A 73 4.83 10.18 -17.02
CA ILE A 73 5.33 9.96 -18.38
C ILE A 73 6.84 9.80 -18.34
N VAL A 74 7.36 8.81 -19.04
CA VAL A 74 8.82 8.62 -19.21
C VAL A 74 9.39 9.81 -19.98
N ALA A 75 10.31 10.54 -19.36
CA ALA A 75 11.00 11.70 -19.93
C ALA A 75 12.39 11.37 -20.50
N ALA A 76 13.06 10.36 -19.91
CA ALA A 76 14.33 9.83 -20.42
C ALA A 76 14.51 8.38 -19.98
N VAL A 77 15.36 7.64 -20.68
CA VAL A 77 15.63 6.22 -20.42
C VAL A 77 17.14 6.02 -20.47
N ALA A 78 17.71 5.29 -19.51
CA ALA A 78 19.13 4.93 -19.53
C ALA A 78 19.43 3.93 -20.68
N ASP A 79 20.65 3.97 -21.21
CA ASP A 79 21.04 3.20 -22.43
C ASP A 79 20.88 1.68 -22.25
N ASP A 80 20.98 1.17 -21.04
CA ASP A 80 20.88 -0.25 -20.68
C ASP A 80 19.42 -0.70 -20.38
N VAL A 81 18.47 0.20 -20.30
CA VAL A 81 17.06 -0.13 -20.06
C VAL A 81 16.39 -0.62 -21.35
N ARG A 82 15.58 -1.66 -21.21
CA ARG A 82 14.69 -2.19 -22.25
C ARG A 82 13.25 -2.22 -21.76
N GLY A 83 12.30 -2.13 -22.69
CA GLY A 83 10.86 -2.23 -22.39
C GLY A 83 10.17 -0.92 -22.14
N PHE A 84 10.90 0.20 -21.97
CA PHE A 84 10.34 1.55 -21.87
C PHE A 84 10.96 2.49 -22.92
N THR A 85 10.16 3.46 -23.36
CA THR A 85 10.56 4.53 -24.27
C THR A 85 10.04 5.87 -23.78
N VAL A 86 10.69 6.97 -24.20
CA VAL A 86 10.20 8.33 -23.93
C VAL A 86 8.76 8.48 -24.43
N GLY A 87 7.90 9.03 -23.59
CA GLY A 87 6.48 9.19 -23.88
C GLY A 87 5.59 8.07 -23.30
N ASP A 88 6.15 6.94 -22.86
CA ASP A 88 5.37 5.89 -22.22
C ASP A 88 4.70 6.39 -20.93
N ALA A 89 3.41 6.09 -20.76
CA ALA A 89 2.70 6.29 -19.51
C ALA A 89 3.02 5.13 -18.56
N VAL A 90 3.50 5.45 -17.35
CA VAL A 90 3.96 4.47 -16.35
C VAL A 90 3.38 4.74 -14.97
N PHE A 91 3.39 3.71 -14.12
CA PHE A 91 3.12 3.81 -12.71
C PHE A 91 4.00 2.81 -11.93
N GLY A 92 4.25 3.08 -10.65
CA GLY A 92 5.12 2.23 -9.85
C GLY A 92 5.21 2.61 -8.40
N MET A 93 5.67 1.64 -7.59
CA MET A 93 6.16 1.84 -6.24
C MET A 93 7.69 1.82 -6.29
N ILE A 94 8.33 2.95 -6.06
CA ILE A 94 9.75 3.14 -6.36
C ILE A 94 10.61 2.76 -5.15
N ARG A 95 11.60 1.86 -5.36
CA ARG A 95 12.65 1.48 -4.39
C ARG A 95 12.12 1.13 -3.01
N PHE A 96 10.94 0.55 -2.93
CA PHE A 96 10.38 0.21 -1.62
C PHE A 96 10.79 -1.21 -1.17
N PRO A 97 11.19 -1.40 0.10
CA PRO A 97 11.31 -0.42 1.16
C PRO A 97 12.52 0.50 0.98
N SER A 98 12.32 1.79 1.27
CA SER A 98 13.38 2.79 1.23
C SER A 98 13.29 3.75 2.42
N PHE A 99 14.40 4.43 2.70
CA PHE A 99 14.50 5.37 3.81
C PHE A 99 14.89 6.77 3.31
N GLY A 100 14.30 7.16 2.16
CA GLY A 100 14.51 8.46 1.55
C GLY A 100 14.99 8.45 0.10
N ASP A 101 15.12 7.27 -0.51
CA ASP A 101 15.65 7.14 -1.87
C ASP A 101 14.55 7.07 -2.95
N SER A 102 13.27 6.98 -2.55
CA SER A 102 12.14 6.87 -3.49
C SER A 102 11.80 8.18 -4.17
N ALA A 103 11.74 9.28 -3.41
CA ALA A 103 11.62 10.66 -3.91
C ALA A 103 10.41 10.96 -4.82
N ALA A 104 9.25 10.34 -4.54
CA ALA A 104 8.08 10.43 -5.41
C ALA A 104 7.32 11.78 -5.33
N TYR A 105 7.46 12.54 -4.24
CA TYR A 105 6.80 13.84 -4.09
C TYR A 105 7.59 14.94 -4.82
N ALA A 106 7.72 14.82 -6.12
CA ALA A 106 8.48 15.71 -6.98
C ALA A 106 7.93 15.76 -8.40
N GLU A 107 8.30 16.77 -9.18
CA GLU A 107 7.92 16.86 -10.61
C GLU A 107 8.63 15.79 -11.45
N TYR A 108 9.82 15.34 -11.05
CA TYR A 108 10.57 14.28 -11.73
C TYR A 108 11.21 13.34 -10.71
N VAL A 109 11.27 12.07 -11.07
CA VAL A 109 11.97 11.05 -10.31
C VAL A 109 12.74 10.11 -11.23
N ALA A 110 13.96 9.75 -10.85
CA ALA A 110 14.70 8.64 -11.46
C ALA A 110 14.29 7.34 -10.77
N ALA A 111 13.68 6.42 -11.50
CA ALA A 111 13.10 5.19 -10.97
C ALA A 111 13.74 3.96 -11.63
N PRO A 112 14.06 2.89 -10.86
CA PRO A 112 14.44 1.61 -11.47
C PRO A 112 13.34 1.14 -12.43
N ALA A 113 13.72 0.75 -13.63
CA ALA A 113 12.78 0.24 -14.63
C ALA A 113 12.02 -1.01 -14.11
N SER A 114 12.67 -1.81 -13.26
CA SER A 114 12.08 -3.00 -12.62
C SER A 114 10.92 -2.69 -11.65
N ASP A 115 10.83 -1.45 -11.15
CA ASP A 115 9.81 -1.03 -10.19
C ASP A 115 8.57 -0.49 -10.88
N LEU A 116 8.64 -0.28 -12.19
CA LEU A 116 7.60 0.34 -13.00
C LEU A 116 6.83 -0.67 -13.84
N ALA A 117 5.59 -0.33 -14.12
CA ALA A 117 4.77 -0.97 -15.15
C ALA A 117 4.15 0.10 -16.06
N ARG A 118 3.69 -0.31 -17.26
CA ARG A 118 2.89 0.56 -18.13
C ARG A 118 1.56 0.86 -17.44
N LYS A 119 1.18 2.14 -17.43
CA LYS A 119 -0.09 2.57 -16.87
C LYS A 119 -1.25 1.94 -17.65
N PRO A 120 -2.25 1.32 -16.98
CA PRO A 120 -3.46 0.85 -17.65
C PRO A 120 -4.14 1.96 -18.44
N GLY A 121 -4.63 1.62 -19.64
CA GLY A 121 -5.26 2.58 -20.55
C GLY A 121 -6.53 3.21 -19.97
N GLY A 122 -7.31 2.41 -19.26
CA GLY A 122 -8.57 2.80 -18.64
C GLY A 122 -8.46 3.68 -17.39
N LEU A 123 -7.26 3.85 -16.79
CA LEU A 123 -7.07 4.68 -15.60
C LEU A 123 -6.51 6.06 -15.96
N ASP A 124 -6.96 7.09 -15.24
CA ASP A 124 -6.24 8.36 -15.18
C ASP A 124 -4.96 8.25 -14.32
N PHE A 125 -4.13 9.30 -14.30
CA PHE A 125 -2.87 9.28 -13.55
C PHE A 125 -3.09 9.31 -12.04
N VAL A 126 -4.19 9.90 -11.56
CA VAL A 126 -4.54 9.93 -10.13
C VAL A 126 -4.89 8.52 -9.64
N GLN A 127 -5.75 7.82 -10.36
CA GLN A 127 -6.09 6.43 -10.06
C GLN A 127 -4.86 5.52 -10.12
N ALA A 128 -4.04 5.69 -11.18
CA ALA A 128 -2.82 4.91 -11.34
C ALA A 128 -1.81 5.13 -10.21
N ALA A 129 -1.64 6.37 -9.71
CA ALA A 129 -0.77 6.65 -8.56
C ALA A 129 -1.32 6.10 -7.23
N GLY A 130 -2.63 5.90 -7.13
CA GLY A 130 -3.26 5.29 -5.95
C GLY A 130 -3.06 3.77 -5.84
N ALA A 131 -2.65 3.10 -6.92
CA ALA A 131 -2.60 1.64 -6.97
C ALA A 131 -1.33 1.01 -6.36
N PRO A 132 -0.08 1.50 -6.57
CA PRO A 132 1.11 0.68 -6.47
C PRO A 132 1.34 0.08 -5.07
N MET A 133 1.58 0.87 -4.04
CA MET A 133 1.87 0.34 -2.71
C MET A 133 0.69 -0.45 -2.13
N ALA A 134 -0.50 0.09 -2.22
CA ALA A 134 -1.70 -0.55 -1.67
C ALA A 134 -2.01 -1.86 -2.41
N GLY A 135 -1.90 -1.86 -3.73
CA GLY A 135 -2.15 -3.01 -4.58
C GLY A 135 -1.07 -4.08 -4.44
N LEU A 136 0.21 -3.71 -4.45
CA LEU A 136 1.30 -4.65 -4.22
C LEU A 136 1.24 -5.24 -2.81
N THR A 137 0.86 -4.46 -1.79
CA THR A 137 0.64 -5.00 -0.45
C THR A 137 -0.46 -6.05 -0.46
N ALA A 138 -1.64 -5.76 -1.00
CA ALA A 138 -2.72 -6.73 -1.09
C ALA A 138 -2.32 -7.96 -1.94
N TRP A 139 -1.60 -7.75 -3.04
CA TRP A 139 -1.12 -8.83 -3.91
C TRP A 139 -0.11 -9.75 -3.21
N GLN A 140 0.90 -9.18 -2.57
CA GLN A 140 1.96 -9.95 -1.91
C GLN A 140 1.47 -10.68 -0.67
N TYR A 141 0.46 -10.16 0.01
CA TYR A 141 -0.20 -10.86 1.12
C TYR A 141 -1.14 -11.97 0.67
N LEU A 142 -1.86 -11.81 -0.44
CA LEU A 142 -2.98 -12.69 -0.80
C LEU A 142 -2.73 -13.58 -2.01
N ILE A 143 -1.88 -13.17 -2.95
CA ILE A 143 -1.72 -13.83 -4.25
C ILE A 143 -0.35 -14.47 -4.40
N ALA A 144 0.70 -13.67 -4.37
CA ALA A 144 2.08 -14.14 -4.52
C ALA A 144 3.05 -13.14 -3.89
N LEU A 145 3.88 -13.60 -2.96
CA LEU A 145 4.88 -12.76 -2.31
C LEU A 145 5.89 -12.20 -3.32
N GLY A 146 6.37 -13.06 -4.23
CA GLY A 146 7.22 -12.64 -5.37
C GLY A 146 8.65 -12.29 -5.01
N HIS A 147 9.10 -12.55 -3.78
CA HIS A 147 10.47 -12.37 -3.32
C HIS A 147 10.76 -13.27 -2.12
N ASP A 148 12.04 -13.57 -1.92
CA ASP A 148 12.54 -14.34 -0.76
C ASP A 148 13.26 -13.44 0.27
N ALA A 149 13.13 -12.12 0.13
CA ALA A 149 13.78 -11.18 1.04
C ALA A 149 13.20 -11.34 2.47
N PRO A 150 14.07 -11.43 3.50
CA PRO A 150 13.60 -11.61 4.87
C PRO A 150 12.82 -10.39 5.35
N ASN A 151 11.81 -10.64 6.18
CA ASN A 151 11.15 -9.59 6.94
C ASN A 151 11.91 -9.43 8.27
N PRO A 152 12.52 -8.25 8.54
CA PRO A 152 13.31 -8.06 9.76
C PRO A 152 12.48 -8.10 11.06
N PHE A 153 11.14 -8.03 10.95
CA PHE A 153 10.24 -7.97 12.08
C PHE A 153 9.60 -9.30 12.45
N GLN A 154 9.90 -10.39 11.73
CA GLN A 154 9.35 -11.71 12.05
C GLN A 154 10.25 -12.86 11.60
N THR A 155 10.07 -14.01 12.29
CA THR A 155 10.82 -15.24 12.02
C THR A 155 10.09 -16.22 11.10
N VAL A 156 8.77 -16.10 10.95
CA VAL A 156 7.97 -16.99 10.11
C VAL A 156 7.84 -16.36 8.71
N PRO A 157 8.38 -16.99 7.67
CA PRO A 157 8.24 -16.51 6.31
C PRO A 157 6.75 -16.41 5.91
N HIS A 158 6.37 -15.27 5.32
CA HIS A 158 5.01 -15.13 4.81
C HIS A 158 4.82 -16.01 3.56
N ARG A 159 3.67 -16.70 3.54
CA ARG A 159 3.21 -17.46 2.38
C ARG A 159 1.72 -17.21 2.21
N PRO A 160 1.29 -16.68 1.06
CA PRO A 160 -0.12 -16.59 0.73
C PRO A 160 -0.80 -17.96 0.81
N VAL A 161 -2.05 -17.99 1.25
CA VAL A 161 -2.87 -19.21 1.29
C VAL A 161 -3.82 -19.22 0.09
N PRO A 162 -4.19 -20.41 -0.45
CA PRO A 162 -5.21 -20.51 -1.49
C PRO A 162 -6.51 -19.85 -1.04
N LEU A 163 -7.13 -19.05 -1.90
CA LEU A 163 -8.31 -18.25 -1.55
C LEU A 163 -9.63 -18.83 -2.06
N GLU A 164 -9.60 -19.67 -3.10
CA GLU A 164 -10.79 -20.26 -3.73
C GLU A 164 -11.63 -21.02 -2.71
N GLY A 165 -12.90 -20.67 -2.59
CA GLY A 165 -13.84 -21.26 -1.65
C GLY A 165 -13.60 -20.96 -0.17
N ARG A 166 -12.61 -20.11 0.16
CA ARG A 166 -12.27 -19.76 1.55
C ARG A 166 -13.10 -18.61 2.09
N SER A 167 -13.35 -18.64 3.39
CA SER A 167 -13.99 -17.57 4.14
C SER A 167 -12.92 -16.65 4.74
N ILE A 168 -12.91 -15.38 4.32
CA ILE A 168 -11.85 -14.41 4.66
C ILE A 168 -12.47 -13.19 5.31
N LEU A 169 -11.85 -12.68 6.37
CA LEU A 169 -12.17 -11.38 6.92
C LEU A 169 -11.07 -10.39 6.58
N ILE A 170 -11.46 -9.19 6.12
CA ILE A 170 -10.54 -8.08 5.84
C ILE A 170 -10.89 -6.93 6.78
N ASN A 171 -10.01 -6.68 7.75
CA ASN A 171 -10.14 -5.55 8.66
C ASN A 171 -9.57 -4.28 8.03
N GLY A 172 -10.25 -3.14 8.17
CA GLY A 172 -9.89 -1.90 7.46
C GLY A 172 -10.26 -1.93 5.98
N ALA A 173 -11.31 -2.67 5.62
CA ALA A 173 -11.70 -3.01 4.25
C ALA A 173 -11.98 -1.80 3.35
N ALA A 174 -12.36 -0.64 3.89
CA ALA A 174 -12.60 0.57 3.10
C ALA A 174 -11.32 1.40 2.84
N GLY A 175 -10.23 1.09 3.54
CA GLY A 175 -8.96 1.83 3.43
C GLY A 175 -8.13 1.50 2.19
N GLY A 176 -6.93 2.08 2.12
CA GLY A 176 -6.04 1.97 0.95
C GLY A 176 -5.73 0.54 0.53
N VAL A 177 -5.21 -0.30 1.43
CA VAL A 177 -4.93 -1.71 1.14
C VAL A 177 -6.23 -2.52 1.12
N GLY A 178 -7.13 -2.26 2.09
CA GLY A 178 -8.32 -3.08 2.30
C GLY A 178 -9.25 -3.17 1.09
N HIS A 179 -9.52 -2.04 0.41
CA HIS A 179 -10.45 -2.05 -0.73
C HIS A 179 -9.92 -2.83 -1.94
N LEU A 180 -8.60 -2.84 -2.15
CA LEU A 180 -7.97 -3.66 -3.19
C LEU A 180 -7.91 -5.12 -2.77
N ALA A 181 -7.66 -5.40 -1.49
CA ALA A 181 -7.65 -6.74 -0.93
C ALA A 181 -9.02 -7.43 -1.03
N VAL A 182 -10.13 -6.71 -0.78
CA VAL A 182 -11.50 -7.21 -0.98
C VAL A 182 -11.68 -7.69 -2.41
N GLN A 183 -11.35 -6.86 -3.38
CA GLN A 183 -11.54 -7.15 -4.81
C GLN A 183 -10.63 -8.29 -5.28
N LEU A 184 -9.36 -8.31 -4.88
CA LEU A 184 -8.42 -9.40 -5.21
C LEU A 184 -8.86 -10.74 -4.58
N ALA A 185 -9.35 -10.73 -3.34
CA ALA A 185 -9.89 -11.93 -2.71
C ALA A 185 -11.15 -12.44 -3.44
N LYS A 186 -12.04 -11.54 -3.84
CA LYS A 186 -13.22 -11.90 -4.66
C LYS A 186 -12.83 -12.45 -6.02
N TRP A 187 -11.88 -11.81 -6.69
CA TRP A 187 -11.35 -12.29 -7.97
C TRP A 187 -10.78 -13.71 -7.86
N ARG A 188 -10.21 -14.08 -6.71
CA ARG A 188 -9.69 -15.43 -6.43
C ARG A 188 -10.72 -16.38 -5.85
N GLY A 189 -12.01 -16.05 -5.88
CA GLY A 189 -13.12 -16.93 -5.48
C GLY A 189 -13.36 -17.07 -3.98
N ALA A 190 -12.87 -16.12 -3.16
CA ALA A 190 -13.12 -16.12 -1.73
C ALA A 190 -14.52 -15.57 -1.39
N ARG A 191 -15.08 -16.01 -0.25
CA ARG A 191 -16.14 -15.31 0.47
C ARG A 191 -15.53 -14.29 1.40
N VAL A 192 -15.87 -13.00 1.22
CA VAL A 192 -15.24 -11.89 1.92
C VAL A 192 -16.18 -11.24 2.92
N THR A 193 -15.80 -11.24 4.20
CA THR A 193 -16.37 -10.42 5.25
C THR A 193 -15.52 -9.15 5.41
N ALA A 194 -16.08 -8.00 5.10
CA ALA A 194 -15.41 -6.71 5.19
C ALA A 194 -15.71 -6.02 6.53
N VAL A 195 -14.67 -5.53 7.22
CA VAL A 195 -14.80 -4.76 8.47
C VAL A 195 -14.43 -3.31 8.20
N ALA A 196 -15.39 -2.40 8.39
CA ALA A 196 -15.20 -0.96 8.29
C ALA A 196 -16.30 -0.22 9.07
N SER A 197 -16.30 1.12 9.11
CA SER A 197 -17.43 1.86 9.66
C SER A 197 -18.65 1.79 8.73
N GLY A 198 -19.86 1.80 9.28
CA GLY A 198 -21.12 1.59 8.56
C GLY A 198 -21.35 2.56 7.40
N ARG A 199 -20.76 3.77 7.45
CA ARG A 199 -20.83 4.74 6.34
C ARG A 199 -20.23 4.24 5.03
N HIS A 200 -19.36 3.22 5.05
CA HIS A 200 -18.74 2.63 3.87
C HIS A 200 -19.48 1.39 3.34
N GLN A 201 -20.64 1.03 3.92
CA GLN A 201 -21.34 -0.20 3.60
C GLN A 201 -21.73 -0.31 2.11
N ALA A 202 -22.25 0.77 1.51
CA ALA A 202 -22.61 0.79 0.10
C ALA A 202 -21.37 0.53 -0.80
N PHE A 203 -20.28 1.24 -0.53
CA PHE A 203 -19.02 1.07 -1.24
C PHE A 203 -18.46 -0.36 -1.13
N LEU A 204 -18.50 -0.95 0.07
CA LEU A 204 -17.99 -2.31 0.27
C LEU A 204 -18.81 -3.36 -0.47
N ARG A 205 -20.13 -3.17 -0.58
CA ARG A 205 -20.98 -4.04 -1.43
C ARG A 205 -20.66 -3.87 -2.90
N GLU A 206 -20.47 -2.64 -3.36
CA GLU A 206 -20.10 -2.32 -4.75
C GLU A 206 -18.81 -3.02 -5.17
N ILE A 207 -17.79 -3.04 -4.29
CA ILE A 207 -16.51 -3.72 -4.57
C ILE A 207 -16.54 -5.23 -4.27
N GLY A 208 -17.69 -5.80 -3.96
CA GLY A 208 -17.94 -7.24 -3.93
C GLY A 208 -17.84 -7.92 -2.56
N ALA A 209 -17.82 -7.20 -1.44
CA ALA A 209 -17.90 -7.83 -0.12
C ALA A 209 -19.23 -8.59 0.06
N ASP A 210 -19.17 -9.85 0.50
CA ASP A 210 -20.35 -10.69 0.73
C ASP A 210 -21.05 -10.30 2.05
N ASP A 211 -20.25 -10.08 3.11
CA ASP A 211 -20.73 -9.68 4.42
C ASP A 211 -19.98 -8.42 4.88
N ILE A 212 -20.66 -7.60 5.67
CA ILE A 212 -20.07 -6.36 6.19
C ILE A 212 -20.33 -6.28 7.69
N ILE A 213 -19.29 -6.01 8.46
CA ILE A 213 -19.37 -5.75 9.89
C ILE A 213 -19.02 -4.29 10.14
N ASP A 214 -19.94 -3.56 10.73
CA ASP A 214 -19.72 -2.20 11.21
C ASP A 214 -19.05 -2.26 12.59
N TYR A 215 -17.73 -2.00 12.64
CA TYR A 215 -16.98 -2.02 13.89
C TYR A 215 -17.38 -0.91 14.87
N THR A 216 -18.10 0.14 14.40
CA THR A 216 -18.58 1.22 15.27
C THR A 216 -19.84 0.82 16.05
N ALA A 217 -20.55 -0.19 15.57
CA ALA A 217 -21.76 -0.72 16.19
C ALA A 217 -21.50 -2.04 16.96
N THR A 218 -20.59 -2.89 16.46
CA THR A 218 -20.37 -4.22 17.02
C THR A 218 -18.92 -4.66 16.87
N ALA A 219 -18.36 -5.28 17.91
CA ALA A 219 -17.01 -5.82 17.87
C ALA A 219 -16.92 -6.95 16.83
N PRO A 220 -16.03 -6.85 15.82
CA PRO A 220 -15.96 -7.80 14.70
C PRO A 220 -15.74 -9.25 15.15
N GLU A 221 -14.94 -9.46 16.20
CA GLU A 221 -14.63 -10.76 16.76
C GLU A 221 -15.84 -11.44 17.43
N THR A 222 -16.94 -10.74 17.64
CA THR A 222 -18.19 -11.32 18.16
C THR A 222 -19.12 -11.82 17.05
N MET A 223 -18.97 -11.28 15.85
CA MET A 223 -19.83 -11.55 14.69
C MET A 223 -19.27 -12.59 13.74
N ALA A 224 -17.95 -12.62 13.57
CA ALA A 224 -17.27 -13.54 12.65
C ALA A 224 -16.86 -14.84 13.34
N ARG A 225 -16.98 -15.96 12.63
CA ARG A 225 -16.58 -17.31 13.10
C ARG A 225 -16.12 -18.16 11.91
N ASP A 226 -15.35 -19.17 12.23
CA ASP A 226 -14.98 -20.24 11.29
C ASP A 226 -14.31 -19.71 9.99
N LEU A 227 -13.47 -18.68 10.16
CA LEU A 227 -12.73 -18.10 9.05
C LEU A 227 -11.47 -18.90 8.73
N ASP A 228 -11.11 -18.96 7.45
CA ASP A 228 -9.84 -19.55 6.98
C ASP A 228 -8.69 -18.55 7.08
N LEU A 229 -8.97 -17.26 6.88
CA LEU A 229 -7.97 -16.19 6.86
C LEU A 229 -8.54 -14.88 7.43
N VAL A 230 -7.74 -14.17 8.18
CA VAL A 230 -7.94 -12.74 8.46
C VAL A 230 -6.75 -11.96 7.89
N LEU A 231 -7.03 -10.96 7.04
CA LEU A 231 -6.08 -9.91 6.66
C LEU A 231 -6.41 -8.66 7.48
N ASP A 232 -5.51 -8.30 8.38
CA ASP A 232 -5.68 -7.11 9.22
C ASP A 232 -4.86 -5.94 8.67
N THR A 233 -5.50 -5.07 7.87
CA THR A 233 -4.84 -3.91 7.26
C THR A 233 -4.71 -2.72 8.20
N VAL A 234 -5.25 -2.82 9.42
CA VAL A 234 -5.09 -1.84 10.51
C VAL A 234 -3.90 -2.21 11.39
N GLY A 235 -3.83 -3.47 11.81
CA GLY A 235 -2.76 -3.99 12.65
C GLY A 235 -2.78 -3.45 14.09
N GLY A 236 -1.62 -3.54 14.74
CA GLY A 236 -1.44 -3.07 16.11
C GLY A 236 -1.77 -4.10 17.19
N PRO A 237 -1.77 -3.69 18.48
CA PRO A 237 -1.92 -4.61 19.59
C PRO A 237 -3.30 -5.28 19.68
N SER A 238 -4.32 -4.71 19.06
CA SER A 238 -5.67 -5.29 19.04
C SER A 238 -5.88 -6.38 17.99
N THR A 239 -4.90 -6.67 17.15
CA THR A 239 -4.97 -7.68 16.08
C THR A 239 -5.27 -9.07 16.63
N GLY A 240 -4.78 -9.41 17.83
CA GLY A 240 -5.00 -10.70 18.47
C GLY A 240 -6.46 -11.08 18.70
N ARG A 241 -7.37 -10.10 18.80
CA ARG A 241 -8.82 -10.35 18.91
C ARG A 241 -9.36 -11.24 17.78
N PHE A 242 -8.75 -11.20 16.61
CA PHE A 242 -9.18 -11.99 15.45
C PHE A 242 -8.79 -13.47 15.54
N LEU A 243 -7.89 -13.88 16.43
CA LEU A 243 -7.56 -15.30 16.65
C LEU A 243 -8.80 -16.14 16.96
N ARG A 244 -9.81 -15.56 17.63
CA ARG A 244 -11.05 -16.23 18.03
C ARG A 244 -12.03 -16.41 16.87
N THR A 245 -11.82 -15.74 15.77
CA THR A 245 -12.68 -15.85 14.58
C THR A 245 -12.20 -16.92 13.60
N LEU A 246 -10.96 -17.40 13.77
CA LEU A 246 -10.29 -18.33 12.88
C LEU A 246 -10.53 -19.79 13.27
N LYS A 247 -10.64 -20.65 12.27
CA LYS A 247 -10.56 -22.09 12.41
C LYS A 247 -9.18 -22.52 12.89
N ARG A 248 -9.09 -23.69 13.53
CA ARG A 248 -7.78 -24.33 13.73
C ARG A 248 -7.11 -24.59 12.37
N GLY A 249 -5.84 -24.22 12.23
CA GLY A 249 -5.12 -24.28 10.95
C GLY A 249 -5.37 -23.08 10.02
N GLY A 250 -6.14 -22.09 10.49
CA GLY A 250 -6.34 -20.82 9.78
C GLY A 250 -5.11 -19.91 9.83
N ALA A 251 -5.18 -18.77 9.15
CA ALA A 251 -4.10 -17.80 9.07
C ALA A 251 -4.54 -16.38 9.48
N LEU A 252 -3.64 -15.66 10.15
CA LEU A 252 -3.77 -14.25 10.49
C LEU A 252 -2.61 -13.47 9.86
N PHE A 253 -2.90 -12.52 9.00
CA PHE A 253 -1.94 -11.70 8.30
C PHE A 253 -2.05 -10.23 8.71
N PRO A 254 -1.31 -9.78 9.75
CA PRO A 254 -1.19 -8.37 10.08
C PRO A 254 -0.38 -7.63 9.02
N VAL A 255 -0.91 -6.54 8.49
CA VAL A 255 -0.17 -5.68 7.53
C VAL A 255 0.73 -4.69 8.25
N PHE A 256 0.42 -4.36 9.50
CA PHE A 256 1.24 -3.47 10.34
C PHE A 256 1.68 -4.16 11.63
N LEU A 257 2.74 -3.64 12.22
CA LEU A 257 3.38 -4.17 13.45
C LEU A 257 2.47 -4.05 14.68
N GLY A 258 2.85 -4.75 15.76
CA GLY A 258 2.20 -4.62 17.06
C GLY A 258 1.38 -5.83 17.49
N PHE A 259 1.32 -6.91 16.70
CA PHE A 259 0.73 -8.18 17.15
C PHE A 259 1.49 -8.77 18.34
N GLN A 260 0.78 -9.11 19.43
CA GLN A 260 1.39 -9.54 20.70
C GLN A 260 1.00 -10.97 21.12
N ASP A 261 -0.08 -11.54 20.56
CA ASP A 261 -0.71 -12.77 21.04
C ASP A 261 -0.15 -14.06 20.41
N ALA A 262 1.18 -14.12 20.23
CA ALA A 262 1.85 -15.24 19.56
C ALA A 262 1.66 -16.59 20.29
N GLN A 263 1.50 -16.59 21.63
CA GLN A 263 1.24 -17.80 22.38
C GLN A 263 -0.17 -18.32 22.10
N GLU A 264 -1.21 -17.48 22.17
CA GLU A 264 -2.59 -17.87 21.87
C GLU A 264 -2.70 -18.38 20.42
N ALA A 265 -2.01 -17.75 19.48
CA ALA A 265 -1.98 -18.21 18.09
C ALA A 265 -1.43 -19.64 17.98
N ARG A 266 -0.32 -19.97 18.66
CA ARG A 266 0.25 -21.33 18.67
C ARG A 266 -0.70 -22.35 19.29
N GLU A 267 -1.31 -22.03 20.43
CA GLU A 267 -2.25 -22.91 21.13
C GLU A 267 -3.47 -23.24 20.27
N ARG A 268 -3.94 -22.27 19.49
CA ARG A 268 -5.04 -22.43 18.52
C ARG A 268 -4.61 -23.07 17.20
N GLY A 269 -3.30 -23.27 16.97
CA GLY A 269 -2.75 -23.78 15.72
C GLY A 269 -2.98 -22.82 14.54
N ILE A 270 -2.93 -21.50 14.80
CA ILE A 270 -3.11 -20.45 13.79
C ILE A 270 -1.73 -19.98 13.31
N THR A 271 -1.55 -19.89 12.00
CA THR A 271 -0.35 -19.32 11.39
C THR A 271 -0.46 -17.79 11.40
N VAL A 272 0.51 -17.12 12.04
CA VAL A 272 0.62 -15.66 11.97
C VAL A 272 1.88 -15.31 11.18
N SER A 273 1.72 -14.58 10.08
CA SER A 273 2.85 -14.16 9.26
C SER A 273 2.62 -12.77 8.66
N MET A 274 3.71 -12.04 8.44
CA MET A 274 3.72 -10.72 7.86
C MET A 274 4.59 -10.73 6.60
N ALA A 275 4.23 -9.96 5.59
CA ALA A 275 5.08 -9.64 4.46
C ALA A 275 5.64 -8.23 4.61
N GLN A 276 6.90 -8.03 4.26
CA GLN A 276 7.38 -6.72 3.92
C GLN A 276 7.20 -6.51 2.42
N VAL A 277 6.22 -5.70 2.03
CA VAL A 277 5.98 -5.43 0.61
C VAL A 277 7.24 -4.89 -0.08
N ARG A 278 7.44 -5.29 -1.33
CA ARG A 278 8.58 -4.88 -2.17
C ARG A 278 8.09 -4.32 -3.49
N SER A 279 8.83 -3.34 -4.01
CA SER A 279 8.66 -2.87 -5.39
C SER A 279 8.78 -4.05 -6.35
N ASN A 280 7.85 -4.14 -7.29
CA ASN A 280 7.84 -5.23 -8.28
C ASN A 280 6.98 -4.83 -9.49
N GLY A 281 7.63 -4.36 -10.55
CA GLY A 281 6.94 -3.92 -11.78
C GLY A 281 6.19 -5.06 -12.48
N ALA A 282 6.70 -6.31 -12.39
CA ALA A 282 6.01 -7.45 -13.00
C ALA A 282 4.68 -7.76 -12.31
N GLN A 283 4.65 -7.81 -10.96
CA GLN A 283 3.40 -7.98 -10.22
C GLN A 283 2.45 -6.79 -10.43
N LEU A 284 3.01 -5.58 -10.54
CA LEU A 284 2.21 -4.39 -10.81
C LEU A 284 1.60 -4.42 -12.21
N ALA A 285 2.30 -4.97 -13.21
CA ALA A 285 1.74 -5.19 -14.55
C ALA A 285 0.57 -6.21 -14.53
N GLU A 286 0.66 -7.27 -13.70
CA GLU A 286 -0.45 -8.20 -13.49
C GLU A 286 -1.67 -7.50 -12.88
N LEU A 287 -1.45 -6.74 -11.79
CA LEU A 287 -2.49 -5.92 -11.18
C LEU A 287 -3.06 -4.92 -12.20
N GLY A 288 -2.18 -4.32 -13.00
CA GLY A 288 -2.55 -3.38 -14.06
C GLY A 288 -3.54 -3.96 -15.06
N ARG A 289 -3.40 -5.24 -15.44
CA ARG A 289 -4.38 -5.91 -16.31
C ARG A 289 -5.75 -6.03 -15.66
N LEU A 290 -5.81 -6.31 -14.36
CA LEU A 290 -7.09 -6.39 -13.65
C LEU A 290 -7.75 -5.02 -13.52
N LEU A 291 -6.95 -3.97 -13.34
CA LEU A 291 -7.41 -2.59 -13.31
C LEU A 291 -7.93 -2.15 -14.69
N ASP A 292 -7.26 -2.53 -15.76
CA ASP A 292 -7.61 -2.14 -17.14
C ASP A 292 -8.95 -2.74 -17.59
N VAL A 293 -9.24 -3.99 -17.18
CA VAL A 293 -10.53 -4.64 -17.49
C VAL A 293 -11.61 -4.35 -16.44
N GLY A 294 -11.34 -3.52 -15.45
CA GLY A 294 -12.29 -3.16 -14.40
C GLY A 294 -12.62 -4.28 -13.40
N ALA A 295 -11.85 -5.37 -13.39
CA ALA A 295 -12.00 -6.44 -12.39
C ALA A 295 -11.58 -5.99 -10.98
N VAL A 296 -10.71 -5.00 -10.91
CA VAL A 296 -10.30 -4.28 -9.70
C VAL A 296 -10.37 -2.79 -10.00
N CYS A 297 -10.81 -1.98 -9.06
CA CYS A 297 -10.84 -0.52 -9.19
C CYS A 297 -10.14 0.14 -7.99
N VAL A 298 -9.54 1.32 -8.25
CA VAL A 298 -8.88 2.14 -7.22
C VAL A 298 -9.82 3.24 -6.80
N ALA A 299 -10.23 3.23 -5.54
CA ALA A 299 -11.00 4.31 -4.95
C ALA A 299 -10.08 5.45 -4.49
N ILE A 300 -10.41 6.67 -4.84
CA ILE A 300 -9.71 7.88 -4.40
C ILE A 300 -10.55 8.59 -3.33
N ASP A 301 -9.98 8.76 -2.15
CA ASP A 301 -10.58 9.50 -1.05
C ASP A 301 -10.54 11.00 -1.30
N SER A 302 -9.37 11.49 -1.65
CA SER A 302 -9.14 12.91 -1.89
C SER A 302 -7.85 13.14 -2.69
N THR A 303 -7.79 14.30 -3.35
CA THR A 303 -6.61 14.77 -4.07
C THR A 303 -6.16 16.13 -3.53
N PHE A 304 -4.85 16.35 -3.56
CA PHE A 304 -4.25 17.63 -3.16
C PHE A 304 -3.15 18.00 -4.18
N PRO A 305 -2.94 19.27 -4.48
CA PRO A 305 -1.74 19.69 -5.20
C PRO A 305 -0.47 19.28 -4.45
N LEU A 306 0.62 18.98 -5.16
CA LEU A 306 1.91 18.62 -4.54
C LEU A 306 2.36 19.66 -3.49
N ALA A 307 2.14 20.95 -3.75
CA ALA A 307 2.45 22.03 -2.80
C ALA A 307 1.67 21.93 -1.48
N GLU A 308 0.57 21.18 -1.45
CA GLU A 308 -0.29 20.99 -0.27
C GLU A 308 -0.08 19.60 0.39
N ALA A 309 1.07 18.97 0.21
CA ALA A 309 1.36 17.65 0.76
C ALA A 309 1.16 17.58 2.30
N ALA A 310 1.42 18.67 3.02
CA ALA A 310 1.13 18.76 4.46
C ALA A 310 -0.36 18.50 4.75
N ARG A 311 -1.28 19.12 4.00
CA ARG A 311 -2.74 18.91 4.13
C ARG A 311 -3.16 17.48 3.79
N ALA A 312 -2.50 16.86 2.80
CA ALA A 312 -2.74 15.46 2.48
C ALA A 312 -2.35 14.55 3.65
N HIS A 313 -1.24 14.82 4.34
CA HIS A 313 -0.83 14.10 5.55
C HIS A 313 -1.77 14.36 6.74
N GLU A 314 -2.28 15.58 6.91
CA GLU A 314 -3.32 15.90 7.91
C GLU A 314 -4.61 15.12 7.62
N ARG A 315 -5.03 15.06 6.35
CA ARG A 315 -6.18 14.24 5.93
C ARG A 315 -5.96 12.77 6.26
N ALA A 316 -4.76 12.23 5.99
CA ALA A 316 -4.41 10.86 6.33
C ALA A 316 -4.52 10.61 7.85
N ALA A 317 -4.00 11.51 8.67
CA ALA A 317 -4.03 11.42 10.13
C ALA A 317 -5.46 11.47 10.71
N SER A 318 -6.41 12.12 10.04
CA SER A 318 -7.82 12.14 10.47
C SER A 318 -8.52 10.78 10.35
N GLY A 319 -7.91 9.81 9.68
CA GLY A 319 -8.40 8.46 9.53
C GLY A 319 -9.69 8.33 8.70
N HIS A 320 -10.30 7.16 8.80
CA HIS A 320 -11.57 6.83 8.15
C HIS A 320 -11.58 7.10 6.63
N LEU A 321 -10.51 6.79 5.95
CA LEU A 321 -10.37 6.97 4.50
C LEU A 321 -11.24 5.97 3.74
N ARG A 322 -11.68 6.37 2.54
CA ARG A 322 -12.24 5.49 1.52
C ARG A 322 -11.26 5.40 0.35
N GLY A 323 -10.40 4.39 0.36
CA GLY A 323 -9.35 4.23 -0.66
C GLY A 323 -8.12 5.08 -0.38
N LYS A 324 -7.63 5.81 -1.38
CA LYS A 324 -6.31 6.44 -1.41
C LYS A 324 -6.36 7.96 -1.45
N ILE A 325 -5.38 8.59 -0.84
CA ILE A 325 -5.07 10.01 -1.03
C ILE A 325 -3.98 10.11 -2.09
N VAL A 326 -4.09 11.09 -2.99
CA VAL A 326 -3.16 11.29 -4.09
C VAL A 326 -2.78 12.76 -4.23
N LEU A 327 -1.50 13.03 -4.45
CA LEU A 327 -0.98 14.35 -4.81
C LEU A 327 -0.99 14.50 -6.33
N THR A 328 -1.50 15.61 -6.83
CA THR A 328 -1.43 15.99 -8.25
C THR A 328 -0.21 16.87 -8.48
N VAL A 329 0.53 16.59 -9.56
CA VAL A 329 1.75 17.28 -9.93
C VAL A 329 1.54 17.94 -11.29
N GLY A 330 1.64 19.28 -11.35
CA GLY A 330 1.41 20.04 -12.56
C GLY A 330 1.09 21.47 -12.28
#